data_368b4a69625dbf38e0cc140c63b59a82
#
_entry.id   368b4a69625dbf38e0cc140c63b59a82
#
_cell.length_a   1.000
_cell.length_b   1.000
_cell.length_c   1.000
_cell.angle_alpha   90.00
_cell.angle_beta   90.00
_cell.angle_gamma   90.00
#
_symmetry.space_group_name_H-M   'P 1'
#
loop_
_entity.id
_entity.type
_entity.pdbx_description
1 polymer ?
#
loop_
_entity_poly.entity_id
_entity_poly.type
_entity_poly.pdbx_seq_one_letter_code
_entity_poly.pdbx_strand_id
1 'polypeptide(L)'
;MPVRYVSTRATDHTTRAFSDILLEGLAPDGGLYLPVEYPQVGPDTLARWREVLAGEGYAALAFEVCSLFADDIPAGDLRAICDCAYAPEKFLDPVIVPVTRFADDMRLAHLSNGPSAAFKDMAMQLLGELFSYELARRGEHLTILGATSGDTGSAAEYALLGKPGIRVVMLSPADRMTPFQQAQMYSIDDPGIVNLAVEGVFDDCQDLVKAVNADAGFKQRHR
;
A
#
# COMPACT_ATOMS: atom_id res chain seq x y z
N MET A 1 5.03 -24.03 -7.74
CA MET A 1 5.65 -23.96 -6.39
C MET A 1 5.15 -22.67 -5.74
N PRO A 2 4.95 -22.63 -4.43
CA PRO A 2 4.52 -21.41 -3.76
C PRO A 2 5.57 -20.30 -3.93
N VAL A 3 5.11 -19.07 -4.08
CA VAL A 3 5.98 -17.90 -4.20
C VAL A 3 6.72 -17.68 -2.88
N ARG A 4 8.00 -17.45 -2.96
CA ARG A 4 8.87 -17.22 -1.80
C ARG A 4 9.63 -15.93 -1.95
N TYR A 5 9.87 -15.26 -0.84
CA TYR A 5 10.50 -13.96 -0.73
C TYR A 5 11.81 -14.05 0.03
N VAL A 6 12.79 -13.28 -0.39
CA VAL A 6 14.11 -13.17 0.23
C VAL A 6 14.47 -11.71 0.43
N SER A 7 15.17 -11.39 1.52
CA SER A 7 15.69 -10.03 1.72
C SER A 7 16.80 -9.71 0.71
N THR A 8 16.81 -8.50 0.20
CA THR A 8 17.88 -7.98 -0.68
C THR A 8 19.26 -7.93 -0.01
N ARG A 9 19.31 -8.08 1.32
CA ARG A 9 20.56 -8.09 2.12
C ARG A 9 20.82 -9.44 2.78
N ALA A 10 19.97 -10.45 2.50
CA ALA A 10 20.15 -11.76 3.09
C ALA A 10 21.52 -12.36 2.76
N THR A 11 22.19 -12.85 3.79
CA THR A 11 23.44 -13.62 3.65
C THR A 11 23.20 -15.12 3.66
N ASP A 12 21.98 -15.53 3.96
CA ASP A 12 21.50 -16.91 3.92
C ASP A 12 20.38 -17.03 2.86
N HIS A 13 19.89 -18.25 2.65
CA HIS A 13 18.80 -18.53 1.70
C HIS A 13 17.44 -18.70 2.42
N THR A 14 17.26 -18.08 3.59
CA THR A 14 16.00 -18.12 4.31
C THR A 14 14.92 -17.40 3.51
N THR A 15 13.86 -18.13 3.18
CA THR A 15 12.74 -17.59 2.42
C THR A 15 11.47 -17.51 3.27
N ARG A 16 10.62 -16.55 2.95
CA ARG A 16 9.37 -16.25 3.66
C ARG A 16 8.18 -16.28 2.70
N ALA A 17 7.00 -16.50 3.23
CA ALA A 17 5.75 -16.35 2.50
C ALA A 17 5.32 -14.87 2.44
N PHE A 18 4.39 -14.51 1.57
CA PHE A 18 3.92 -13.13 1.44
C PHE A 18 3.27 -12.63 2.74
N SER A 19 2.37 -13.41 3.33
CA SER A 19 1.69 -13.04 4.57
C SER A 19 2.64 -12.89 5.76
N ASP A 20 3.76 -13.63 5.78
CA ASP A 20 4.76 -13.53 6.85
C ASP A 20 5.45 -12.16 6.88
N ILE A 21 5.68 -11.59 5.69
CA ILE A 21 6.46 -10.35 5.53
C ILE A 21 5.59 -9.09 5.44
N LEU A 22 4.31 -9.24 5.18
CA LEU A 22 3.39 -8.12 4.90
C LEU A 22 3.40 -7.06 6.01
N LEU A 23 3.41 -7.47 7.27
CA LEU A 23 3.38 -6.55 8.42
C LEU A 23 4.77 -6.15 8.92
N GLU A 24 5.84 -6.71 8.36
CA GLU A 24 7.21 -6.40 8.80
C GLU A 24 7.73 -5.07 8.24
N GLY A 25 7.31 -4.72 7.02
CA GLY A 25 7.83 -3.58 6.27
C GLY A 25 9.22 -3.87 5.72
N LEU A 26 10.28 -3.56 6.46
CA LEU A 26 11.65 -3.95 6.12
C LEU A 26 12.02 -5.29 6.75
N ALA A 27 12.90 -6.04 6.09
CA ALA A 27 13.50 -7.24 6.67
C ALA A 27 14.37 -6.88 7.89
N PRO A 28 14.61 -7.83 8.83
CA PRO A 28 15.42 -7.57 10.04
C PRO A 28 16.85 -7.07 9.76
N ASP A 29 17.39 -7.39 8.59
CA ASP A 29 18.70 -6.93 8.09
C ASP A 29 18.65 -5.54 7.42
N GLY A 30 17.45 -4.91 7.38
CA GLY A 30 17.17 -3.63 6.74
C GLY A 30 17.04 -3.71 5.22
N GLY A 31 16.96 -4.91 4.65
CA GLY A 31 16.69 -5.14 3.23
C GLY A 31 15.20 -5.03 2.88
N LEU A 32 14.91 -5.04 1.60
CA LEU A 32 13.57 -5.19 1.04
C LEU A 32 13.32 -6.66 0.71
N TYR A 33 12.06 -7.09 0.81
CA TYR A 33 11.69 -8.41 0.36
C TYR A 33 11.36 -8.42 -1.14
N LEU A 34 12.01 -9.32 -1.89
CA LEU A 34 11.74 -9.57 -3.30
C LEU A 34 11.39 -11.05 -3.51
N PRO A 35 10.54 -11.37 -4.50
CA PRO A 35 10.34 -12.76 -4.90
C PRO A 35 11.67 -13.40 -5.31
N VAL A 36 11.90 -14.64 -4.89
CA VAL A 36 13.07 -15.43 -5.31
C VAL A 36 13.08 -15.62 -6.84
N GLU A 37 11.89 -15.84 -7.39
CA GLU A 37 11.64 -15.93 -8.82
C GLU A 37 10.46 -15.06 -9.19
N TYR A 38 10.59 -14.24 -10.23
CA TYR A 38 9.48 -13.43 -10.73
C TYR A 38 8.57 -14.27 -11.62
N PRO A 39 7.25 -14.26 -11.36
CA PRO A 39 6.29 -14.93 -12.22
C PRO A 39 6.42 -14.46 -13.68
N GLN A 40 6.43 -15.42 -14.61
CA GLN A 40 6.49 -15.12 -16.03
C GLN A 40 5.08 -15.13 -16.61
N VAL A 41 4.76 -14.09 -17.38
CA VAL A 41 3.44 -13.90 -18.00
C VAL A 41 3.59 -13.96 -19.52
N GLY A 42 2.96 -14.96 -20.13
CA GLY A 42 2.97 -15.15 -21.57
C GLY A 42 1.87 -14.40 -22.30
N PRO A 43 1.89 -14.38 -23.65
CA PRO A 43 0.88 -13.72 -24.48
C PRO A 43 -0.56 -14.16 -24.21
N ASP A 44 -0.80 -15.46 -23.96
CA ASP A 44 -2.13 -16.01 -23.69
C ASP A 44 -2.69 -15.49 -22.37
N THR A 45 -1.85 -15.37 -21.34
CA THR A 45 -2.25 -14.77 -20.06
C THR A 45 -2.59 -13.29 -20.23
N LEU A 46 -1.80 -12.55 -20.99
CA LEU A 46 -2.10 -11.15 -21.30
C LEU A 46 -3.40 -10.99 -22.12
N ALA A 47 -3.71 -11.90 -23.04
CA ALA A 47 -4.95 -11.90 -23.77
C ALA A 47 -6.14 -12.14 -22.83
N ARG A 48 -6.06 -13.16 -21.97
CA ARG A 48 -7.08 -13.45 -20.95
C ARG A 48 -7.28 -12.26 -19.99
N TRP A 49 -6.22 -11.62 -19.53
CA TRP A 49 -6.32 -10.46 -18.65
C TRP A 49 -7.00 -9.25 -19.28
N ARG A 50 -6.86 -9.06 -20.60
CA ARG A 50 -7.63 -8.04 -21.32
C ARG A 50 -9.14 -8.36 -21.32
N GLU A 51 -9.50 -9.63 -21.45
CA GLU A 51 -10.89 -10.07 -21.36
C GLU A 51 -11.45 -9.90 -19.95
N VAL A 52 -10.67 -10.26 -18.91
CA VAL A 52 -11.02 -10.02 -17.50
C VAL A 52 -11.24 -8.53 -17.23
N LEU A 53 -10.30 -7.69 -17.64
CA LEU A 53 -10.45 -6.24 -17.48
C LEU A 53 -11.68 -5.69 -18.17
N ALA A 54 -11.97 -6.14 -19.39
CA ALA A 54 -13.11 -5.68 -20.16
C ALA A 54 -14.46 -6.19 -19.62
N GLY A 55 -14.51 -7.41 -19.09
CA GLY A 55 -15.74 -8.05 -18.64
C GLY A 55 -16.02 -7.90 -17.14
N GLU A 56 -14.98 -7.97 -16.30
CA GLU A 56 -15.11 -7.98 -14.84
C GLU A 56 -14.53 -6.73 -14.16
N GLY A 57 -13.75 -5.93 -14.89
CA GLY A 57 -13.21 -4.67 -14.39
C GLY A 57 -11.84 -4.76 -13.68
N TYR A 58 -11.42 -3.62 -13.11
CA TYR A 58 -10.08 -3.44 -12.57
C TYR A 58 -9.79 -4.34 -11.36
N ALA A 59 -10.73 -4.49 -10.42
CA ALA A 59 -10.56 -5.31 -9.23
C ALA A 59 -10.28 -6.79 -9.58
N ALA A 60 -10.96 -7.31 -10.61
CA ALA A 60 -10.72 -8.66 -11.10
C ALA A 60 -9.33 -8.83 -11.71
N LEU A 61 -8.88 -7.85 -12.49
CA LEU A 61 -7.53 -7.86 -13.03
C LEU A 61 -6.48 -7.75 -11.90
N ALA A 62 -6.74 -6.90 -10.91
CA ALA A 62 -5.85 -6.78 -9.74
C ALA A 62 -5.73 -8.11 -8.99
N PHE A 63 -6.83 -8.84 -8.80
CA PHE A 63 -6.80 -10.18 -8.21
C PHE A 63 -5.93 -11.15 -9.05
N GLU A 64 -6.09 -11.16 -10.37
CA GLU A 64 -5.29 -12.01 -11.26
C GLU A 64 -3.78 -11.75 -11.12
N VAL A 65 -3.40 -10.46 -11.05
CA VAL A 65 -2.00 -10.08 -10.87
C VAL A 65 -1.51 -10.40 -9.46
N CYS A 66 -2.27 -10.03 -8.42
CA CYS A 66 -1.88 -10.26 -7.03
C CYS A 66 -1.76 -11.75 -6.70
N SER A 67 -2.58 -12.62 -7.33
CA SER A 67 -2.50 -14.07 -7.16
C SER A 67 -1.16 -14.67 -7.57
N LEU A 68 -0.41 -13.98 -8.43
CA LEU A 68 0.94 -14.40 -8.81
C LEU A 68 1.99 -14.14 -7.71
N PHE A 69 1.67 -13.33 -6.71
CA PHE A 69 2.61 -12.89 -5.69
C PHE A 69 2.17 -13.27 -4.27
N ALA A 70 0.89 -13.29 -3.99
CA ALA A 70 0.29 -13.56 -2.68
C ALA A 70 -0.48 -14.89 -2.68
N ASP A 71 0.16 -15.96 -3.12
CA ASP A 71 -0.43 -17.28 -3.31
C ASP A 71 -0.70 -18.04 -2.01
N ASP A 72 -0.21 -17.55 -0.88
CA ASP A 72 -0.49 -18.05 0.46
C ASP A 72 -1.76 -17.43 1.10
N ILE A 73 -2.38 -16.44 0.45
CA ILE A 73 -3.72 -15.96 0.81
C ILE A 73 -4.76 -16.79 0.04
N PRO A 74 -5.79 -17.33 0.69
CA PRO A 74 -6.86 -18.05 0.00
C PRO A 74 -7.47 -17.21 -1.13
N ALA A 75 -7.70 -17.82 -2.30
CA ALA A 75 -8.13 -17.08 -3.49
C ALA A 75 -9.43 -16.28 -3.29
N GLY A 76 -10.39 -16.82 -2.52
CA GLY A 76 -11.62 -16.10 -2.18
C GLY A 76 -11.39 -14.85 -1.34
N ASP A 77 -10.45 -14.94 -0.38
CA ASP A 77 -10.10 -13.83 0.48
C ASP A 77 -9.32 -12.75 -0.31
N LEU A 78 -8.35 -13.16 -1.14
CA LEU A 78 -7.60 -12.23 -1.98
C LEU A 78 -8.51 -11.54 -3.00
N ARG A 79 -9.51 -12.25 -3.55
CA ARG A 79 -10.52 -11.64 -4.42
C ARG A 79 -11.33 -10.58 -3.68
N ALA A 80 -11.83 -10.90 -2.48
CA ALA A 80 -12.57 -9.95 -1.66
C ALA A 80 -11.73 -8.72 -1.27
N ILE A 81 -10.44 -8.92 -0.96
CA ILE A 81 -9.49 -7.84 -0.71
C ILE A 81 -9.38 -6.90 -1.94
N CYS A 82 -9.21 -7.45 -3.14
CA CYS A 82 -9.12 -6.66 -4.36
C CYS A 82 -10.45 -5.94 -4.68
N ASP A 83 -11.58 -6.60 -4.49
CA ASP A 83 -12.90 -6.02 -4.69
C ASP A 83 -13.16 -4.85 -3.72
N CYS A 84 -12.73 -4.96 -2.46
CA CYS A 84 -12.81 -3.89 -1.48
C CYS A 84 -11.83 -2.75 -1.78
N ALA A 85 -10.59 -3.08 -2.17
CA ALA A 85 -9.55 -2.08 -2.45
C ALA A 85 -9.93 -1.19 -3.65
N TYR A 86 -10.48 -1.78 -4.68
CA TYR A 86 -10.81 -1.14 -5.95
C TYR A 86 -12.31 -1.06 -6.17
N ALA A 87 -13.08 -0.87 -5.11
CA ALA A 87 -14.50 -0.63 -5.20
C ALA A 87 -14.78 0.68 -5.96
N PRO A 88 -15.66 0.68 -6.98
CA PRO A 88 -15.87 1.84 -7.85
C PRO A 88 -16.26 3.12 -7.11
N GLU A 89 -16.94 3.00 -5.97
CA GLU A 89 -17.34 4.14 -5.14
C GLU A 89 -16.18 4.87 -4.44
N LYS A 90 -15.00 4.26 -4.38
CA LYS A 90 -13.79 4.88 -3.86
C LYS A 90 -13.06 5.77 -4.87
N PHE A 91 -13.43 5.66 -6.13
CA PHE A 91 -12.74 6.34 -7.22
C PHE A 91 -13.69 7.24 -7.99
N LEU A 92 -13.17 8.35 -8.52
CA LEU A 92 -13.95 9.30 -9.31
C LEU A 92 -14.39 8.75 -10.67
N ASP A 93 -13.64 7.78 -11.19
CA ASP A 93 -13.96 7.12 -12.45
C ASP A 93 -14.22 5.62 -12.19
N PRO A 94 -15.35 5.06 -12.62
CA PRO A 94 -15.70 3.66 -12.38
C PRO A 94 -14.75 2.67 -13.08
N VAL A 95 -13.98 3.12 -14.08
CA VAL A 95 -12.92 2.30 -14.72
C VAL A 95 -11.67 2.23 -13.85
N ILE A 96 -11.57 3.02 -12.77
CA ILE A 96 -10.45 3.14 -11.83
C ILE A 96 -9.22 3.78 -12.48
N VAL A 97 -8.70 3.20 -13.55
CA VAL A 97 -7.57 3.71 -14.33
C VAL A 97 -7.98 3.86 -15.79
N PRO A 98 -8.71 4.94 -16.15
CA PRO A 98 -8.98 5.21 -17.55
C PRO A 98 -7.68 5.52 -18.30
N VAL A 99 -7.61 5.02 -19.54
CA VAL A 99 -6.47 5.25 -20.42
C VAL A 99 -6.95 6.01 -21.64
N THR A 100 -6.46 7.22 -21.83
CA THR A 100 -6.82 8.08 -22.96
C THR A 100 -5.70 8.18 -23.99
N ARG A 101 -6.07 8.40 -25.24
CA ARG A 101 -5.08 8.68 -26.29
C ARG A 101 -4.57 10.12 -26.11
N PHE A 102 -3.27 10.27 -25.96
CA PHE A 102 -2.62 11.58 -25.82
C PHE A 102 -2.04 12.07 -27.15
N ALA A 103 -1.40 11.15 -27.90
CA ALA A 103 -0.88 11.37 -29.23
C ALA A 103 -0.92 10.04 -30.02
N ASP A 104 -0.40 10.02 -31.26
CA ASP A 104 -0.51 8.84 -32.13
C ASP A 104 0.02 7.56 -31.47
N ASP A 105 1.20 7.62 -30.87
CA ASP A 105 1.84 6.48 -30.21
C ASP A 105 1.87 6.60 -28.66
N MET A 106 1.14 7.59 -28.09
CA MET A 106 1.14 7.85 -26.66
C MET A 106 -0.23 7.62 -26.05
N ARG A 107 -0.22 7.05 -24.86
CA ARG A 107 -1.40 6.86 -24.01
C ARG A 107 -1.14 7.49 -22.65
N LEU A 108 -2.17 8.07 -22.06
CA LEU A 108 -2.15 8.62 -20.72
C LEU A 108 -3.01 7.73 -19.83
N ALA A 109 -2.38 7.10 -18.81
CA ALA A 109 -3.08 6.40 -17.75
C ALA A 109 -3.37 7.38 -16.61
N HIS A 110 -4.64 7.52 -16.25
CA HIS A 110 -5.08 8.45 -15.21
C HIS A 110 -5.05 7.73 -13.85
N LEU A 111 -4.08 8.07 -13.01
CA LEU A 111 -3.88 7.45 -11.70
C LEU A 111 -4.34 8.34 -10.53
N SER A 112 -4.93 9.49 -10.80
CA SER A 112 -5.33 10.49 -9.79
C SER A 112 -6.83 10.47 -9.47
N ASN A 113 -7.51 9.35 -9.70
CA ASN A 113 -8.95 9.22 -9.46
C ASN A 113 -9.30 8.69 -8.07
N GLY A 114 -8.29 8.34 -7.27
CA GLY A 114 -8.48 7.83 -5.92
C GLY A 114 -8.78 8.91 -4.87
N PRO A 115 -9.01 8.51 -3.61
CA PRO A 115 -9.47 9.40 -2.54
C PRO A 115 -8.56 10.58 -2.25
N SER A 116 -7.25 10.43 -2.40
CA SER A 116 -6.28 11.49 -2.16
C SER A 116 -5.87 12.25 -3.42
N ALA A 117 -6.38 11.86 -4.59
CA ALA A 117 -5.97 12.35 -5.90
C ALA A 117 -4.47 12.14 -6.21
N ALA A 118 -3.76 11.36 -5.42
CA ALA A 118 -2.39 10.93 -5.69
C ALA A 118 -2.36 9.53 -6.30
N PHE A 119 -1.41 9.27 -7.21
CA PHE A 119 -1.25 7.93 -7.80
C PHE A 119 -1.00 6.84 -6.75
N LYS A 120 -0.56 7.23 -5.57
CA LYS A 120 -0.29 6.33 -4.43
C LYS A 120 -1.54 5.63 -3.91
N ASP A 121 -2.72 6.17 -4.16
CA ASP A 121 -3.98 5.50 -3.83
C ASP A 121 -4.06 4.10 -4.44
N MET A 122 -3.50 3.92 -5.63
CA MET A 122 -3.52 2.62 -6.32
C MET A 122 -2.86 1.51 -5.50
N ALA A 123 -1.77 1.81 -4.81
CA ALA A 123 -1.09 0.85 -3.94
C ALA A 123 -1.66 0.86 -2.50
N MET A 124 -1.93 2.05 -1.96
CA MET A 124 -2.32 2.20 -0.55
C MET A 124 -3.70 1.61 -0.26
N GLN A 125 -4.67 1.72 -1.18
CA GLN A 125 -5.98 1.09 -0.99
C GLN A 125 -5.85 -0.44 -0.85
N LEU A 126 -5.05 -1.08 -1.69
CA LEU A 126 -4.79 -2.52 -1.58
C LEU A 126 -4.03 -2.87 -0.30
N LEU A 127 -3.00 -2.10 0.05
CA LEU A 127 -2.21 -2.33 1.25
C LEU A 127 -3.06 -2.22 2.52
N GLY A 128 -3.98 -1.26 2.57
CA GLY A 128 -4.89 -1.08 3.70
C GLY A 128 -5.82 -2.29 3.90
N GLU A 129 -6.34 -2.87 2.82
CA GLU A 129 -7.18 -4.07 2.90
C GLU A 129 -6.35 -5.32 3.30
N LEU A 130 -5.15 -5.48 2.74
CA LEU A 130 -4.22 -6.56 3.11
C LEU A 130 -3.82 -6.49 4.58
N PHE A 131 -3.52 -5.30 5.10
CA PHE A 131 -3.21 -5.11 6.53
C PHE A 131 -4.41 -5.47 7.41
N SER A 132 -5.59 -4.97 7.07
CA SER A 132 -6.81 -5.27 7.80
C SER A 132 -7.10 -6.77 7.87
N TYR A 133 -6.96 -7.46 6.73
CA TYR A 133 -7.13 -8.91 6.64
C TYR A 133 -6.14 -9.66 7.54
N GLU A 134 -4.85 -9.36 7.42
CA GLU A 134 -3.81 -10.09 8.14
C GLU A 134 -3.83 -9.81 9.64
N LEU A 135 -4.10 -8.59 10.07
CA LEU A 135 -4.26 -8.23 11.47
C LEU A 135 -5.46 -8.93 12.10
N ALA A 136 -6.59 -8.96 11.39
CA ALA A 136 -7.77 -9.70 11.85
C ALA A 136 -7.49 -11.20 12.00
N ARG A 137 -6.77 -11.80 11.04
CA ARG A 137 -6.38 -13.20 11.05
C ARG A 137 -5.46 -13.55 12.23
N ARG A 138 -4.56 -12.63 12.58
CA ARG A 138 -3.62 -12.81 13.71
C ARG A 138 -4.18 -12.38 15.07
N GLY A 139 -5.25 -11.59 15.10
CA GLY A 139 -5.72 -10.94 16.32
C GLY A 139 -4.75 -9.89 16.85
N GLU A 140 -4.02 -9.24 15.95
CA GLU A 140 -2.98 -8.26 16.24
C GLU A 140 -3.43 -6.82 15.96
N HIS A 141 -2.66 -5.86 16.44
CA HIS A 141 -2.83 -4.42 16.20
C HIS A 141 -1.54 -3.88 15.58
N LEU A 142 -1.65 -2.81 14.83
CA LEU A 142 -0.50 -2.18 14.16
C LEU A 142 -0.56 -0.66 14.34
N THR A 143 0.56 -0.08 14.77
CA THR A 143 0.78 1.36 14.69
C THR A 143 1.75 1.67 13.55
N ILE A 144 1.26 2.40 12.56
CA ILE A 144 2.04 2.83 11.41
C ILE A 144 2.60 4.21 11.72
N LEU A 145 3.93 4.32 11.72
CA LEU A 145 4.63 5.59 11.84
C LEU A 145 5.25 5.94 10.48
N GLY A 146 4.87 7.07 9.93
CA GLY A 146 5.32 7.52 8.63
C GLY A 146 5.81 8.97 8.63
N ALA A 147 6.65 9.31 7.65
CA ALA A 147 7.00 10.67 7.30
C ALA A 147 6.51 10.99 5.89
N THR A 148 5.94 12.16 5.71
CA THR A 148 5.36 12.55 4.42
C THR A 148 5.66 14.02 4.09
N SER A 149 5.72 14.31 2.80
CA SER A 149 5.67 15.67 2.26
C SER A 149 4.28 16.03 1.71
N GLY A 150 3.28 15.14 1.92
CA GLY A 150 1.89 15.34 1.52
C GLY A 150 1.25 14.10 0.91
N ASP A 151 1.51 13.79 -0.36
CA ASP A 151 0.79 12.79 -1.15
C ASP A 151 0.79 11.36 -0.56
N THR A 152 1.93 10.93 -0.01
CA THR A 152 2.02 9.58 0.56
C THR A 152 1.26 9.48 1.87
N GLY A 153 1.32 10.54 2.68
CA GLY A 153 0.59 10.60 3.95
C GLY A 153 -0.91 10.58 3.73
N SER A 154 -1.42 11.47 2.88
CA SER A 154 -2.85 11.51 2.57
C SER A 154 -3.36 10.18 2.01
N ALA A 155 -2.65 9.58 1.05
CA ALA A 155 -3.04 8.28 0.49
C ALA A 155 -3.06 7.16 1.55
N ALA A 156 -2.07 7.13 2.45
CA ALA A 156 -2.02 6.16 3.54
C ALA A 156 -3.16 6.37 4.54
N GLU A 157 -3.42 7.61 4.95
CA GLU A 157 -4.50 7.92 5.88
C GLU A 157 -5.87 7.55 5.33
N TYR A 158 -6.18 7.93 4.09
CA TYR A 158 -7.44 7.54 3.44
C TYR A 158 -7.60 6.02 3.30
N ALA A 159 -6.51 5.30 3.03
CA ALA A 159 -6.55 3.85 2.91
C ALA A 159 -6.75 3.12 4.25
N LEU A 160 -6.33 3.74 5.33
CA LEU A 160 -6.32 3.15 6.68
C LEU A 160 -7.41 3.72 7.59
N LEU A 161 -8.14 4.73 7.12
CA LEU A 161 -9.22 5.39 7.84
C LEU A 161 -10.29 4.39 8.29
N GLY A 162 -10.59 4.40 9.57
CA GLY A 162 -11.64 3.57 10.18
C GLY A 162 -11.33 2.07 10.20
N LYS A 163 -10.12 1.63 9.86
CA LYS A 163 -9.76 0.20 9.89
C LYS A 163 -9.48 -0.28 11.30
N PRO A 164 -10.19 -1.34 11.76
CA PRO A 164 -10.00 -1.86 13.11
C PRO A 164 -8.56 -2.32 13.37
N GLY A 165 -8.03 -2.00 14.55
CA GLY A 165 -6.70 -2.44 14.97
C GLY A 165 -5.52 -1.69 14.32
N ILE A 166 -5.80 -0.67 13.52
CA ILE A 166 -4.75 0.14 12.88
C ILE A 166 -4.76 1.55 13.47
N ARG A 167 -3.57 2.03 13.81
CA ARG A 167 -3.30 3.44 14.10
C ARG A 167 -2.27 3.99 13.14
N VAL A 168 -2.43 5.25 12.77
CA VAL A 168 -1.51 5.96 11.88
C VAL A 168 -0.99 7.20 12.60
N VAL A 169 0.31 7.33 12.68
CA VAL A 169 1.00 8.55 13.13
C VAL A 169 1.83 9.06 11.98
N MET A 170 1.47 10.21 11.44
CA MET A 170 2.12 10.78 10.28
C MET A 170 2.88 12.06 10.67
N LEU A 171 4.18 12.10 10.38
CA LEU A 171 5.02 13.27 10.58
C LEU A 171 5.14 14.03 9.26
N SER A 172 4.94 15.33 9.30
CA SER A 172 5.09 16.19 8.14
C SER A 172 5.84 17.50 8.53
N PRO A 173 6.63 18.09 7.62
CA PRO A 173 7.32 19.33 7.94
C PRO A 173 6.31 20.48 8.05
N ALA A 174 6.40 21.23 9.16
CA ALA A 174 5.53 22.38 9.41
C ALA A 174 5.65 23.40 8.26
N ASP A 175 4.51 23.89 7.79
CA ASP A 175 4.40 24.94 6.76
C ASP A 175 5.13 24.65 5.43
N ARG A 176 5.41 23.36 5.13
CA ARG A 176 6.12 22.94 3.91
C ARG A 176 5.25 22.16 2.91
N MET A 177 4.07 21.74 3.33
CA MET A 177 3.08 21.15 2.42
C MET A 177 2.26 22.23 1.73
N THR A 178 1.71 21.90 0.55
CA THR A 178 0.74 22.78 -0.09
C THR A 178 -0.54 22.89 0.75
N PRO A 179 -1.31 24.00 0.66
CA PRO A 179 -2.58 24.12 1.36
C PRO A 179 -3.56 22.98 1.05
N PHE A 180 -3.53 22.45 -0.16
CA PHE A 180 -4.35 21.31 -0.57
C PHE A 180 -3.97 20.03 0.19
N GLN A 181 -2.68 19.72 0.26
CA GLN A 181 -2.18 18.54 0.99
C GLN A 181 -2.44 18.65 2.49
N GLN A 182 -2.26 19.85 3.06
CA GLN A 182 -2.60 20.09 4.46
C GLN A 182 -4.10 19.87 4.73
N ALA A 183 -4.96 20.41 3.85
CA ALA A 183 -6.40 20.22 3.97
C ALA A 183 -6.79 18.73 3.88
N GLN A 184 -6.19 17.96 2.98
CA GLN A 184 -6.46 16.53 2.86
C GLN A 184 -6.14 15.74 4.14
N MET A 185 -4.98 16.02 4.75
CA MET A 185 -4.53 15.27 5.93
C MET A 185 -5.15 15.79 7.21
N TYR A 186 -5.12 17.11 7.44
CA TYR A 186 -5.51 17.69 8.72
C TYR A 186 -7.01 17.86 8.90
N SER A 187 -7.82 17.61 7.87
CA SER A 187 -9.27 17.57 7.97
C SER A 187 -9.83 16.19 8.39
N ILE A 188 -8.96 15.17 8.45
CA ILE A 188 -9.38 13.84 8.88
C ILE A 188 -9.63 13.85 10.39
N ASP A 189 -10.88 13.64 10.78
CA ASP A 189 -11.29 13.53 12.18
C ASP A 189 -11.52 12.03 12.52
N ASP A 190 -10.44 11.34 12.83
CA ASP A 190 -10.47 9.94 13.24
C ASP A 190 -9.48 9.72 14.40
N PRO A 191 -9.90 9.11 15.53
CA PRO A 191 -9.04 8.90 16.68
C PRO A 191 -7.84 7.94 16.41
N GLY A 192 -7.91 7.17 15.34
CA GLY A 192 -6.82 6.30 14.87
C GLY A 192 -5.78 7.01 14.03
N ILE A 193 -6.03 8.25 13.60
CA ILE A 193 -5.12 9.01 12.74
C ILE A 193 -4.61 10.24 13.48
N VAL A 194 -3.28 10.35 13.58
CA VAL A 194 -2.60 11.46 14.26
C VAL A 194 -1.60 12.10 13.31
N ASN A 195 -1.78 13.38 13.04
CA ASN A 195 -0.87 14.19 12.26
C ASN A 195 -0.02 15.07 13.17
N LEU A 196 1.31 14.98 13.02
CA LEU A 196 2.28 15.77 13.76
C LEU A 196 3.08 16.67 12.81
N ALA A 197 2.92 17.98 12.96
CA ALA A 197 3.74 18.95 12.26
C ALA A 197 5.08 19.12 13.00
N VAL A 198 6.19 18.88 12.30
CA VAL A 198 7.55 18.94 12.83
C VAL A 198 8.22 20.23 12.32
N GLU A 199 8.75 21.03 13.22
CA GLU A 199 9.57 22.17 12.82
C GLU A 199 10.89 21.69 12.18
N GLY A 200 10.99 21.81 10.86
CA GLY A 200 12.12 21.31 10.09
C GLY A 200 11.78 21.07 8.62
N VAL A 201 12.55 20.21 8.00
CA VAL A 201 12.33 19.74 6.62
C VAL A 201 11.88 18.28 6.60
N PHE A 202 11.52 17.79 5.41
CA PHE A 202 11.06 16.40 5.26
C PHE A 202 12.08 15.36 5.74
N ASP A 203 13.37 15.63 5.54
CA ASP A 203 14.44 14.73 5.98
C ASP A 203 14.49 14.61 7.51
N ASP A 204 14.19 15.69 8.25
CA ASP A 204 14.09 15.63 9.72
C ASP A 204 12.97 14.71 10.17
N CYS A 205 11.81 14.77 9.50
CA CYS A 205 10.70 13.85 9.75
C CYS A 205 11.11 12.39 9.48
N GLN A 206 11.81 12.14 8.37
CA GLN A 206 12.29 10.79 8.04
C GLN A 206 13.30 10.27 9.06
N ASP A 207 14.20 11.12 9.55
CA ASP A 207 15.21 10.72 10.52
C ASP A 207 14.59 10.36 11.87
N LEU A 208 13.52 11.04 12.29
CA LEU A 208 12.73 10.65 13.45
C LEU A 208 12.10 9.26 13.26
N VAL A 209 11.48 9.01 12.10
CA VAL A 209 10.91 7.69 11.78
C VAL A 209 11.97 6.60 11.75
N LYS A 210 13.14 6.86 11.17
CA LYS A 210 14.27 5.92 11.15
C LYS A 210 14.79 5.63 12.55
N ALA A 211 14.92 6.67 13.41
CA ALA A 211 15.37 6.51 14.78
C ALA A 211 14.43 5.61 15.61
N VAL A 212 13.12 5.82 15.49
CA VAL A 212 12.11 4.96 16.12
C VAL A 212 12.17 3.53 15.58
N ASN A 213 12.29 3.38 14.26
CA ASN A 213 12.40 2.05 13.63
C ASN A 213 13.67 1.29 14.01
N ALA A 214 14.76 1.98 14.34
CA ALA A 214 16.01 1.37 14.81
C ALA A 214 15.92 0.88 16.26
N ASP A 215 15.01 1.44 17.07
CA ASP A 215 14.79 1.01 18.45
C ASP A 215 13.88 -0.22 18.53
N ALA A 216 14.48 -1.41 18.47
CA ALA A 216 13.76 -2.68 18.56
C ALA A 216 12.97 -2.82 19.87
N GLY A 217 13.49 -2.28 20.98
CA GLY A 217 12.83 -2.33 22.29
C GLY A 217 11.58 -1.45 22.31
N PHE A 218 11.63 -0.27 21.70
CA PHE A 218 10.45 0.59 21.52
C PHE A 218 9.39 -0.09 20.67
N LYS A 219 9.79 -0.60 19.51
CA LYS A 219 8.86 -1.31 18.59
C LYS A 219 8.16 -2.49 19.27
N GLN A 220 8.89 -3.25 20.08
CA GLN A 220 8.31 -4.40 20.78
C GLN A 220 7.28 -4.00 21.86
N ARG A 221 7.46 -2.84 22.50
CA ARG A 221 6.52 -2.33 23.54
C ARG A 221 5.28 -1.65 22.96
N HIS A 222 5.34 -1.16 21.72
CA HIS A 222 4.33 -0.28 21.12
C HIS A 222 3.76 -0.77 19.78
N ARG A 223 3.85 -2.08 19.54
CA ARG A 223 3.17 -2.72 18.41
C ARG A 223 1.67 -2.57 18.49
#